data_c47083edb8eeb750efae5fd8e11b2dd1
#
_entry.id   c47083edb8eeb750efae5fd8e11b2dd1
#
_cell.length_a   1.000
_cell.length_b   1.000
_cell.length_c   1.000
_cell.angle_alpha   90.00
_cell.angle_beta   90.00
_cell.angle_gamma   90.00
#
_symmetry.space_group_name_H-M   'P 1'
#
loop_
_entity.id
_entity.type
_entity.pdbx_description
1 polymer ?
#
loop_
_entity_poly.entity_id
_entity_poly.type
_entity_poly.pdbx_seq_one_letter_code
_entity_poly.pdbx_strand_id
1 'polypeptide(L)'
;MNAALFDAGAWQQARRDEVELALVQSLPIDAPQPLLAAMHYALTGGGKRMRPLLAFAACEAVTRQAVEQADPATRDATMHAACAVEMIHAYSLVHDDMPCMDDDALRRGKPTVHVQFGQAQALLAGDALQAQAFVMLTHYGDSDVEHAPPNATQLRCCQLLSKAAGAQGMAGGQAIDLASVGLPLTQAQLEHMHALKTGALIHAAVAMGGVCGNATQEEAAALSVYGHAVGLAFQVVDDILDVTGNTASLGKTAGKDALADKPTFVSLMGLDAAKAYASELVQRAKLSLDEVGLDRSQALHALADQIVARSH
;
A
#
# COMPACT_ATOMS: atom_id res chain seq x y z
N MET A 1 -19.13 -11.00 29.80
CA MET A 1 -19.36 -11.32 28.38
C MET A 1 -17.96 -11.60 27.79
N ASN A 2 -17.70 -12.82 27.31
CA ASN A 2 -16.45 -13.10 26.60
C ASN A 2 -16.42 -12.22 25.34
N ALA A 3 -15.52 -11.25 25.29
CA ALA A 3 -15.22 -10.59 24.04
C ALA A 3 -14.72 -11.67 23.07
N ALA A 4 -15.41 -11.88 21.97
CA ALA A 4 -14.95 -12.82 20.94
C ALA A 4 -13.54 -12.38 20.55
N LEU A 5 -12.60 -13.33 20.56
CA LEU A 5 -11.23 -13.08 20.11
C LEU A 5 -11.29 -12.52 18.69
N PHE A 6 -10.52 -11.45 18.41
CA PHE A 6 -10.45 -10.84 17.08
C PHE A 6 -9.88 -11.86 16.07
N ASP A 7 -10.68 -12.21 15.07
CA ASP A 7 -10.27 -13.08 13.97
C ASP A 7 -9.69 -12.23 12.83
N ALA A 8 -8.36 -12.10 12.83
CA ALA A 8 -7.64 -11.33 11.83
C ALA A 8 -7.82 -11.89 10.41
N GLY A 9 -7.94 -13.22 10.27
CA GLY A 9 -8.13 -13.86 8.97
C GLY A 9 -9.47 -13.54 8.36
N ALA A 10 -10.54 -13.72 9.13
CA ALA A 10 -11.91 -13.39 8.70
C ALA A 10 -12.05 -11.89 8.40
N TRP A 11 -11.52 -11.02 9.26
CA TRP A 11 -11.53 -9.57 9.06
C TRP A 11 -10.84 -9.17 7.75
N GLN A 12 -9.62 -9.68 7.50
CA GLN A 12 -8.89 -9.36 6.28
C GLN A 12 -9.59 -9.86 5.02
N GLN A 13 -10.21 -11.05 5.08
CA GLN A 13 -10.93 -11.59 3.93
C GLN A 13 -12.13 -10.71 3.59
N ALA A 14 -12.95 -10.34 4.58
CA ALA A 14 -14.11 -9.47 4.40
C ALA A 14 -13.71 -8.14 3.76
N ARG A 15 -12.67 -7.46 4.31
CA ARG A 15 -12.18 -6.17 3.77
C ARG A 15 -11.63 -6.31 2.35
N ARG A 16 -10.93 -7.40 2.05
CA ARG A 16 -10.44 -7.65 0.68
C ARG A 16 -11.57 -7.80 -0.32
N ASP A 17 -12.58 -8.59 0.01
CA ASP A 17 -13.72 -8.84 -0.89
C ASP A 17 -14.48 -7.54 -1.20
N GLU A 18 -14.67 -6.68 -0.19
CA GLU A 18 -15.28 -5.36 -0.36
C GLU A 18 -14.45 -4.45 -1.24
N VAL A 19 -13.14 -4.37 -1.01
CA VAL A 19 -12.21 -3.56 -1.81
C VAL A 19 -12.14 -4.03 -3.26
N GLU A 20 -12.07 -5.35 -3.50
CA GLU A 20 -12.06 -5.90 -4.86
C GLU A 20 -13.31 -5.48 -5.64
N LEU A 21 -14.47 -5.56 -5.01
CA LEU A 21 -15.73 -5.13 -5.62
C LEU A 21 -15.73 -3.62 -5.88
N ALA A 22 -15.34 -2.82 -4.91
CA ALA A 22 -15.32 -1.36 -5.01
C ALA A 22 -14.34 -0.87 -6.10
N LEU A 23 -13.15 -1.48 -6.20
CA LEU A 23 -12.16 -1.16 -7.23
C LEU A 23 -12.72 -1.37 -8.64
N VAL A 24 -13.46 -2.47 -8.88
CA VAL A 24 -14.07 -2.74 -10.19
C VAL A 24 -15.20 -1.76 -10.48
N GLN A 25 -16.05 -1.47 -9.48
CA GLN A 25 -17.19 -0.57 -9.63
C GLN A 25 -16.78 0.90 -9.81
N SER A 26 -15.59 1.29 -9.36
CA SER A 26 -15.08 2.67 -9.47
C SER A 26 -14.52 3.02 -10.85
N LEU A 27 -14.39 2.05 -11.75
CA LEU A 27 -13.89 2.33 -13.10
C LEU A 27 -14.98 2.98 -13.97
N PRO A 28 -14.65 4.04 -14.77
CA PRO A 28 -15.61 4.72 -15.61
C PRO A 28 -16.07 3.83 -16.77
N ILE A 29 -17.33 3.38 -16.74
CA ILE A 29 -17.89 2.42 -17.70
C ILE A 29 -17.97 2.95 -19.14
N ASP A 30 -17.92 4.26 -19.33
CA ASP A 30 -17.95 4.98 -20.60
C ASP A 30 -16.55 5.27 -21.18
N ALA A 31 -15.48 4.86 -20.47
CA ALA A 31 -14.12 4.97 -20.99
C ALA A 31 -13.91 4.10 -22.25
N PRO A 32 -12.98 4.49 -23.16
CA PRO A 32 -12.66 3.69 -24.34
C PRO A 32 -12.29 2.25 -23.96
N GLN A 33 -12.94 1.26 -24.62
CA GLN A 33 -12.84 -0.16 -24.24
C GLN A 33 -11.40 -0.71 -24.10
N PRO A 34 -10.43 -0.40 -24.98
CA PRO A 34 -9.06 -0.89 -24.82
C PRO A 34 -8.41 -0.36 -23.54
N LEU A 35 -8.67 0.89 -23.15
CA LEU A 35 -8.15 1.51 -21.93
C LEU A 35 -8.84 0.91 -20.70
N LEU A 36 -10.17 0.85 -20.70
CA LEU A 36 -10.95 0.27 -19.60
C LEU A 36 -10.53 -1.18 -19.31
N ALA A 37 -10.34 -2.00 -20.36
CA ALA A 37 -9.88 -3.38 -20.22
C ALA A 37 -8.49 -3.46 -19.58
N ALA A 38 -7.56 -2.59 -19.95
CA ALA A 38 -6.22 -2.53 -19.37
C ALA A 38 -6.24 -2.08 -17.91
N MET A 39 -7.03 -1.05 -17.56
CA MET A 39 -7.24 -0.60 -16.18
C MET A 39 -7.85 -1.70 -15.30
N HIS A 40 -8.90 -2.35 -15.79
CA HIS A 40 -9.53 -3.47 -15.10
C HIS A 40 -8.54 -4.62 -14.86
N TYR A 41 -7.77 -4.99 -15.87
CA TYR A 41 -6.76 -6.03 -15.76
C TYR A 41 -5.69 -5.71 -14.72
N ALA A 42 -5.22 -4.46 -14.66
CA ALA A 42 -4.25 -3.99 -13.68
C ALA A 42 -4.78 -4.10 -12.23
N LEU A 43 -6.06 -3.75 -12.01
CA LEU A 43 -6.68 -3.78 -10.68
C LEU A 43 -7.04 -5.19 -10.22
N THR A 44 -7.50 -6.07 -11.14
CA THR A 44 -8.00 -7.42 -10.80
C THR A 44 -6.90 -8.50 -10.81
N GLY A 45 -5.64 -8.11 -10.89
CA GLY A 45 -4.49 -9.01 -10.88
C GLY A 45 -4.28 -9.81 -9.58
N GLY A 46 -5.17 -9.68 -8.59
CA GLY A 46 -5.03 -10.26 -7.26
C GLY A 46 -4.01 -9.49 -6.40
N GLY A 47 -3.79 -9.96 -5.19
CA GLY A 47 -2.83 -9.37 -4.26
C GLY A 47 -3.31 -9.41 -2.82
N LYS A 48 -2.41 -9.10 -1.88
CA LYS A 48 -2.72 -9.10 -0.44
C LYS A 48 -3.53 -7.88 0.00
N ARG A 49 -3.67 -6.87 -0.86
CA ARG A 49 -4.38 -5.60 -0.58
C ARG A 49 -3.93 -4.95 0.73
N MET A 50 -2.66 -5.03 1.03
CA MET A 50 -2.10 -4.56 2.31
C MET A 50 -2.43 -3.09 2.57
N ARG A 51 -2.30 -2.22 1.56
CA ARG A 51 -2.57 -0.78 1.70
C ARG A 51 -4.03 -0.47 2.01
N PRO A 52 -5.02 -1.02 1.29
CA PRO A 52 -6.43 -0.95 1.68
C PRO A 52 -6.69 -1.43 3.10
N LEU A 53 -6.16 -2.60 3.47
CA LEU A 53 -6.34 -3.16 4.82
C LEU A 53 -5.79 -2.24 5.91
N LEU A 54 -4.64 -1.59 5.68
CA LEU A 54 -4.06 -0.62 6.60
C LEU A 54 -4.94 0.63 6.75
N ALA A 55 -5.58 1.11 5.68
CA ALA A 55 -6.50 2.24 5.76
C ALA A 55 -7.74 1.90 6.62
N PHE A 56 -8.35 0.74 6.41
CA PHE A 56 -9.46 0.27 7.24
C PHE A 56 -9.06 0.08 8.69
N ALA A 57 -7.94 -0.60 8.93
CA ALA A 57 -7.46 -0.87 10.29
C ALA A 57 -7.15 0.42 11.06
N ALA A 58 -6.61 1.44 10.41
CA ALA A 58 -6.34 2.74 11.02
C ALA A 58 -7.64 3.50 11.35
N CYS A 59 -8.62 3.49 10.45
CA CYS A 59 -9.93 4.09 10.71
C CYS A 59 -10.64 3.39 11.89
N GLU A 60 -10.67 2.06 11.91
CA GLU A 60 -11.30 1.29 12.99
C GLU A 60 -10.61 1.50 14.34
N ALA A 61 -9.28 1.65 14.36
CA ALA A 61 -8.53 1.95 15.58
C ALA A 61 -8.91 3.32 16.14
N VAL A 62 -9.01 4.35 15.30
CA VAL A 62 -9.37 5.71 15.69
C VAL A 62 -10.83 5.82 16.11
N THR A 63 -11.76 5.26 15.34
CA THR A 63 -13.21 5.30 15.64
C THR A 63 -13.59 4.36 16.77
N ARG A 64 -12.71 3.44 17.18
CA ARG A 64 -12.94 2.39 18.19
C ARG A 64 -14.11 1.48 17.88
N GLN A 65 -14.48 1.35 16.60
CA GLN A 65 -15.59 0.52 16.13
C GLN A 65 -15.26 -0.11 14.79
N ALA A 66 -15.99 -1.17 14.42
CA ALA A 66 -15.87 -1.75 13.08
C ALA A 66 -16.39 -0.73 12.05
N VAL A 67 -15.79 -0.68 10.87
CA VAL A 67 -16.15 0.29 9.84
C VAL A 67 -17.61 0.20 9.42
N GLU A 68 -18.23 -0.99 9.50
CA GLU A 68 -19.65 -1.19 9.22
C GLU A 68 -20.57 -0.52 10.25
N GLN A 69 -20.05 -0.24 11.44
CA GLN A 69 -20.75 0.43 12.52
C GLN A 69 -20.52 1.94 12.53
N ALA A 70 -19.55 2.41 11.74
CA ALA A 70 -19.28 3.83 11.55
C ALA A 70 -20.45 4.49 10.78
N ASP A 71 -20.55 5.82 10.88
CA ASP A 71 -21.48 6.56 10.05
C ASP A 71 -21.17 6.39 8.56
N PRO A 72 -22.15 6.56 7.67
CA PRO A 72 -21.96 6.34 6.24
C PRO A 72 -20.82 7.17 5.64
N ALA A 73 -20.67 8.45 6.05
CA ALA A 73 -19.61 9.32 5.52
C ALA A 73 -18.21 8.82 5.87
N THR A 74 -18.00 8.36 7.11
CA THR A 74 -16.72 7.75 7.56
C THR A 74 -16.45 6.45 6.82
N ARG A 75 -17.45 5.59 6.65
CA ARG A 75 -17.31 4.32 5.93
C ARG A 75 -16.95 4.53 4.48
N ASP A 76 -17.66 5.41 3.78
CA ASP A 76 -17.44 5.69 2.37
C ASP A 76 -16.10 6.39 2.14
N ALA A 77 -15.73 7.37 2.99
CA ALA A 77 -14.40 7.98 2.97
C ALA A 77 -13.28 6.95 3.11
N THR A 78 -13.45 5.98 4.03
CA THR A 78 -12.45 4.93 4.27
C THR A 78 -12.32 4.00 3.07
N MET A 79 -13.45 3.59 2.47
CA MET A 79 -13.45 2.78 1.25
C MET A 79 -12.79 3.52 0.09
N HIS A 80 -13.12 4.80 -0.11
CA HIS A 80 -12.54 5.61 -1.17
C HIS A 80 -11.03 5.81 -0.97
N ALA A 81 -10.58 6.05 0.26
CA ALA A 81 -9.16 6.15 0.59
C ALA A 81 -8.41 4.83 0.33
N ALA A 82 -9.02 3.70 0.72
CA ALA A 82 -8.49 2.36 0.48
C ALA A 82 -8.36 2.03 -1.02
N CYS A 83 -9.38 2.34 -1.81
CA CYS A 83 -9.36 2.14 -3.26
C CYS A 83 -8.34 3.07 -3.94
N ALA A 84 -8.32 4.35 -3.56
CA ALA A 84 -7.43 5.34 -4.16
C ALA A 84 -5.95 4.98 -3.97
N VAL A 85 -5.52 4.59 -2.76
CA VAL A 85 -4.13 4.18 -2.54
C VAL A 85 -3.77 2.90 -3.29
N GLU A 86 -4.71 1.99 -3.49
CA GLU A 86 -4.49 0.77 -4.28
C GLU A 86 -4.42 1.07 -5.79
N MET A 87 -5.21 2.02 -6.31
CA MET A 87 -5.09 2.48 -7.69
C MET A 87 -3.72 3.10 -7.97
N ILE A 88 -3.22 3.95 -7.03
CA ILE A 88 -1.85 4.48 -7.11
C ILE A 88 -0.81 3.35 -7.11
N HIS A 89 -0.99 2.36 -6.25
CA HIS A 89 -0.10 1.19 -6.27
C HIS A 89 -0.20 0.38 -7.57
N ALA A 90 -1.40 0.20 -8.11
CA ALA A 90 -1.59 -0.55 -9.35
C ALA A 90 -0.92 0.16 -10.54
N TYR A 91 -1.10 1.49 -10.67
CA TYR A 91 -0.45 2.23 -11.75
C TYR A 91 1.08 2.15 -11.64
N SER A 92 1.64 2.23 -10.43
CA SER A 92 3.09 2.14 -10.27
C SER A 92 3.64 0.79 -10.75
N LEU A 93 2.92 -0.30 -10.45
CA LEU A 93 3.28 -1.63 -10.95
C LEU A 93 3.18 -1.75 -12.47
N VAL A 94 2.14 -1.14 -13.09
CA VAL A 94 1.98 -1.11 -14.54
C VAL A 94 3.16 -0.40 -15.21
N HIS A 95 3.58 0.75 -14.67
CA HIS A 95 4.71 1.51 -15.20
C HIS A 95 6.06 0.85 -14.91
N ASP A 96 6.25 0.31 -13.69
CA ASP A 96 7.48 -0.41 -13.33
C ASP A 96 7.73 -1.62 -14.25
N ASP A 97 6.67 -2.31 -14.68
CA ASP A 97 6.78 -3.48 -15.58
C ASP A 97 7.18 -3.12 -17.01
N MET A 98 7.10 -1.85 -17.43
CA MET A 98 7.34 -1.45 -18.82
C MET A 98 8.81 -1.69 -19.24
N PRO A 99 9.07 -1.88 -20.58
CA PRO A 99 10.41 -2.12 -21.09
C PRO A 99 11.44 -1.00 -20.82
N CYS A 100 10.98 0.22 -20.56
CA CYS A 100 11.85 1.35 -20.16
C CYS A 100 12.15 1.39 -18.66
N MET A 101 11.60 0.46 -17.89
CA MET A 101 11.78 0.32 -16.45
C MET A 101 12.35 -1.07 -16.13
N ASP A 102 11.59 -1.95 -15.44
CA ASP A 102 12.08 -3.28 -15.03
C ASP A 102 11.97 -4.34 -16.15
N ASP A 103 11.26 -4.07 -17.25
CA ASP A 103 11.03 -4.95 -18.40
C ASP A 103 10.50 -6.34 -17.99
N ASP A 104 9.53 -6.37 -17.08
CA ASP A 104 8.97 -7.60 -16.56
C ASP A 104 7.84 -8.13 -17.45
N ALA A 105 8.01 -9.34 -18.00
CA ALA A 105 6.98 -9.98 -18.83
C ALA A 105 5.85 -10.61 -18.03
N LEU A 106 6.08 -10.96 -16.74
CA LEU A 106 5.12 -11.63 -15.87
C LEU A 106 5.06 -10.95 -14.51
N ARG A 107 3.84 -10.80 -13.99
CA ARG A 107 3.55 -10.36 -12.61
C ARG A 107 2.51 -11.26 -11.98
N ARG A 108 2.84 -11.86 -10.82
CA ARG A 108 1.97 -12.84 -10.13
C ARG A 108 1.52 -14.00 -11.04
N GLY A 109 2.41 -14.44 -11.92
CA GLY A 109 2.17 -15.54 -12.86
C GLY A 109 1.30 -15.20 -14.07
N LYS A 110 0.89 -13.92 -14.24
CA LYS A 110 0.13 -13.44 -15.41
C LYS A 110 1.00 -12.52 -16.26
N PRO A 111 0.77 -12.40 -17.58
CA PRO A 111 1.41 -11.39 -18.40
C PRO A 111 1.22 -9.99 -17.82
N THR A 112 2.25 -9.15 -17.90
CA THR A 112 2.15 -7.75 -17.50
C THR A 112 1.26 -6.97 -18.48
N VAL A 113 0.79 -5.78 -18.06
CA VAL A 113 -0.17 -5.00 -18.86
C VAL A 113 0.41 -4.65 -20.24
N HIS A 114 1.69 -4.31 -20.33
CA HIS A 114 2.31 -3.99 -21.62
C HIS A 114 2.45 -5.20 -22.53
N VAL A 115 2.61 -6.41 -21.99
CA VAL A 115 2.62 -7.66 -22.78
C VAL A 115 1.22 -7.99 -23.27
N GLN A 116 0.20 -7.80 -22.43
CA GLN A 116 -1.19 -8.17 -22.74
C GLN A 116 -1.88 -7.17 -23.68
N PHE A 117 -1.63 -5.85 -23.51
CA PHE A 117 -2.36 -4.78 -24.20
C PHE A 117 -1.48 -3.87 -25.06
N GLY A 118 -0.16 -4.06 -25.02
CA GLY A 118 0.81 -3.19 -25.67
C GLY A 118 1.25 -2.01 -24.81
N GLN A 119 2.46 -1.47 -25.10
CA GLN A 119 3.10 -0.44 -24.30
C GLN A 119 2.28 0.85 -24.18
N ALA A 120 1.67 1.30 -25.29
CA ALA A 120 0.88 2.52 -25.30
C ALA A 120 -0.36 2.40 -24.38
N GLN A 121 -1.05 1.25 -24.39
CA GLN A 121 -2.19 1.02 -23.49
C GLN A 121 -1.74 0.87 -22.04
N ALA A 122 -0.59 0.27 -21.77
CA ALA A 122 -0.04 0.18 -20.43
C ALA A 122 0.27 1.57 -19.85
N LEU A 123 0.95 2.42 -20.63
CA LEU A 123 1.25 3.80 -20.23
C LEU A 123 -0.03 4.56 -19.89
N LEU A 124 -1.01 4.57 -20.81
CA LEU A 124 -2.29 5.27 -20.63
C LEU A 124 -3.11 4.67 -19.47
N ALA A 125 -3.07 3.35 -19.24
CA ALA A 125 -3.77 2.73 -18.12
C ALA A 125 -3.18 3.17 -16.77
N GLY A 126 -1.86 3.30 -16.67
CA GLY A 126 -1.21 3.86 -15.50
C GLY A 126 -1.61 5.31 -15.25
N ASP A 127 -1.56 6.18 -16.26
CA ASP A 127 -1.98 7.58 -16.18
C ASP A 127 -3.45 7.71 -15.75
N ALA A 128 -4.33 6.91 -16.35
CA ALA A 128 -5.75 6.92 -16.05
C ALA A 128 -6.05 6.41 -14.63
N LEU A 129 -5.36 5.37 -14.16
CA LEU A 129 -5.49 4.88 -12.78
C LEU A 129 -5.03 5.90 -11.76
N GLN A 130 -3.93 6.63 -12.04
CA GLN A 130 -3.48 7.73 -11.19
C GLN A 130 -4.53 8.83 -11.08
N ALA A 131 -5.11 9.27 -12.21
CA ALA A 131 -6.18 10.26 -12.21
C ALA A 131 -7.43 9.74 -11.48
N GLN A 132 -7.82 8.48 -11.74
CA GLN A 132 -9.00 7.85 -11.12
C GLN A 132 -8.89 7.77 -9.61
N ALA A 133 -7.69 7.60 -9.06
CA ALA A 133 -7.48 7.62 -7.61
C ALA A 133 -7.93 8.95 -6.97
N PHE A 134 -7.71 10.08 -7.64
CA PHE A 134 -8.16 11.40 -7.15
C PHE A 134 -9.64 11.64 -7.42
N VAL A 135 -10.18 11.13 -8.52
CA VAL A 135 -11.64 11.10 -8.73
C VAL A 135 -12.31 10.34 -7.59
N MET A 136 -11.77 9.17 -7.22
CA MET A 136 -12.29 8.36 -6.12
C MET A 136 -12.33 9.11 -4.78
N LEU A 137 -11.32 9.94 -4.49
CA LEU A 137 -11.26 10.74 -3.24
C LEU A 137 -12.18 11.95 -3.22
N THR A 138 -12.69 12.41 -4.37
CA THR A 138 -13.39 13.68 -4.47
C THR A 138 -14.80 13.59 -5.06
N HIS A 139 -15.12 12.46 -5.71
CA HIS A 139 -16.45 12.25 -6.31
C HIS A 139 -17.31 11.36 -5.41
N TYR A 140 -18.26 11.97 -4.75
CA TYR A 140 -19.35 11.32 -4.05
C TYR A 140 -20.62 11.63 -4.86
N GLY A 141 -21.24 10.62 -5.44
CA GLY A 141 -22.30 10.75 -6.46
C GLY A 141 -23.34 11.82 -6.16
N ASP A 142 -23.97 12.39 -7.18
CA ASP A 142 -24.92 13.49 -7.05
C ASP A 142 -26.11 13.21 -6.14
N SER A 143 -26.43 11.92 -5.91
CA SER A 143 -27.49 11.44 -5.03
C SER A 143 -27.10 11.32 -3.55
N ASP A 144 -25.77 11.31 -3.26
CA ASP A 144 -25.25 10.99 -1.92
C ASP A 144 -24.59 12.18 -1.21
N VAL A 145 -24.90 13.41 -1.64
CA VAL A 145 -24.34 14.63 -1.03
C VAL A 145 -24.61 14.72 0.48
N GLU A 146 -25.70 14.12 0.97
CA GLU A 146 -26.05 14.10 2.38
C GLU A 146 -25.09 13.23 3.22
N HIS A 147 -24.45 12.22 2.61
CA HIS A 147 -23.53 11.30 3.27
C HIS A 147 -22.06 11.52 2.85
N ALA A 148 -21.79 12.51 2.00
CA ALA A 148 -20.43 12.82 1.59
C ALA A 148 -19.58 13.24 2.80
N PRO A 149 -18.32 12.77 2.90
CA PRO A 149 -17.43 13.20 3.97
C PRO A 149 -17.12 14.70 3.84
N PRO A 150 -16.76 15.38 4.93
CA PRO A 150 -16.39 16.78 4.89
C PRO A 150 -15.32 17.08 3.83
N ASN A 151 -15.45 18.20 3.11
CA ASN A 151 -14.47 18.62 2.11
C ASN A 151 -13.04 18.68 2.67
N ALA A 152 -12.87 19.00 3.95
CA ALA A 152 -11.58 18.99 4.64
C ALA A 152 -10.95 17.59 4.69
N THR A 153 -11.76 16.55 4.93
CA THR A 153 -11.32 15.14 4.92
C THR A 153 -10.88 14.75 3.51
N GLN A 154 -11.69 15.05 2.50
CA GLN A 154 -11.37 14.75 1.09
C GLN A 154 -10.07 15.44 0.66
N LEU A 155 -9.95 16.75 0.91
CA LEU A 155 -8.75 17.52 0.59
C LEU A 155 -7.52 16.98 1.30
N ARG A 156 -7.66 16.61 2.58
CA ARG A 156 -6.55 16.05 3.34
C ARG A 156 -6.08 14.70 2.82
N CYS A 157 -7.00 13.82 2.43
CA CYS A 157 -6.66 12.55 1.76
C CYS A 157 -5.95 12.79 0.41
N CYS A 158 -6.44 13.72 -0.40
CA CYS A 158 -5.78 14.11 -1.65
C CYS A 158 -4.34 14.63 -1.42
N GLN A 159 -4.13 15.47 -0.40
CA GLN A 159 -2.79 15.98 -0.04
C GLN A 159 -1.83 14.86 0.39
N LEU A 160 -2.32 13.92 1.21
CA LEU A 160 -1.51 12.78 1.66
C LEU A 160 -1.13 11.88 0.49
N LEU A 161 -2.10 11.52 -0.34
CA LEU A 161 -1.89 10.60 -1.46
C LEU A 161 -1.01 11.23 -2.54
N SER A 162 -1.24 12.50 -2.92
CA SER A 162 -0.44 13.18 -3.94
C SER A 162 1.03 13.34 -3.52
N LYS A 163 1.27 13.68 -2.25
CA LYS A 163 2.63 13.75 -1.72
C LYS A 163 3.31 12.37 -1.73
N ALA A 164 2.59 11.34 -1.32
CA ALA A 164 3.11 9.97 -1.23
C ALA A 164 3.37 9.34 -2.61
N ALA A 165 2.59 9.70 -3.64
CA ALA A 165 2.78 9.22 -5.01
C ALA A 165 3.87 10.00 -5.77
N GLY A 166 4.07 11.27 -5.44
CA GLY A 166 4.87 12.23 -6.20
C GLY A 166 6.37 12.16 -5.97
N ALA A 167 7.06 13.25 -6.37
CA ALA A 167 8.53 13.39 -6.31
C ALA A 167 9.12 13.31 -4.90
N GLN A 168 8.33 13.63 -3.86
CA GLN A 168 8.71 13.51 -2.44
C GLN A 168 8.27 12.17 -1.82
N GLY A 169 7.82 11.23 -2.63
CA GLY A 169 7.33 9.92 -2.24
C GLY A 169 7.74 8.86 -3.26
N MET A 170 6.81 8.02 -3.67
CA MET A 170 7.04 6.83 -4.47
C MET A 170 7.82 7.10 -5.77
N ALA A 171 7.42 8.09 -6.57
CA ALA A 171 8.14 8.41 -7.81
C ALA A 171 9.57 8.89 -7.55
N GLY A 172 9.79 9.68 -6.49
CA GLY A 172 11.14 10.09 -6.06
C GLY A 172 11.99 8.90 -5.60
N GLY A 173 11.40 7.99 -4.84
CA GLY A 173 12.06 6.76 -4.40
C GLY A 173 12.43 5.85 -5.57
N GLN A 174 11.55 5.71 -6.57
CA GLN A 174 11.85 4.98 -7.80
C GLN A 174 12.99 5.62 -8.60
N ALA A 175 13.02 6.95 -8.69
CA ALA A 175 14.11 7.66 -9.35
C ALA A 175 15.47 7.44 -8.65
N ILE A 176 15.48 7.41 -7.31
CA ILE A 176 16.71 7.09 -6.54
C ILE A 176 17.10 5.63 -6.78
N ASP A 177 16.17 4.69 -6.77
CA ASP A 177 16.43 3.26 -7.01
C ASP A 177 17.10 3.05 -8.37
N LEU A 178 16.54 3.62 -9.44
CA LEU A 178 17.12 3.54 -10.77
C LEU A 178 18.52 4.18 -10.87
N ALA A 179 18.72 5.31 -10.20
CA ALA A 179 20.01 6.00 -10.19
C ALA A 179 21.08 5.29 -9.34
N SER A 180 20.66 4.36 -8.48
CA SER A 180 21.54 3.66 -7.53
C SER A 180 22.00 2.28 -8.02
N VAL A 181 21.58 1.84 -9.21
CA VAL A 181 21.99 0.54 -9.77
C VAL A 181 23.51 0.52 -9.94
N GLY A 182 24.17 -0.51 -9.39
CA GLY A 182 25.64 -0.66 -9.42
C GLY A 182 26.40 0.29 -8.48
N LEU A 183 25.71 1.07 -7.63
CA LEU A 183 26.35 1.97 -6.67
C LEU A 183 26.20 1.44 -5.24
N PRO A 184 27.27 1.52 -4.42
CA PRO A 184 27.15 1.18 -3.01
C PRO A 184 26.33 2.25 -2.27
N LEU A 185 25.27 1.84 -1.56
CA LEU A 185 24.52 2.71 -0.67
C LEU A 185 24.92 2.46 0.79
N THR A 186 24.93 3.50 1.59
CA THR A 186 24.94 3.37 3.05
C THR A 186 23.55 2.92 3.53
N GLN A 187 23.46 2.36 4.74
CA GLN A 187 22.18 1.97 5.33
C GLN A 187 21.16 3.13 5.33
N ALA A 188 21.58 4.33 5.72
CA ALA A 188 20.70 5.52 5.76
C ALA A 188 20.18 5.91 4.35
N GLN A 189 21.00 5.76 3.31
CA GLN A 189 20.57 6.01 1.93
C GLN A 189 19.57 4.94 1.45
N LEU A 190 19.82 3.68 1.78
CA LEU A 190 18.92 2.58 1.44
C LEU A 190 17.58 2.73 2.17
N GLU A 191 17.60 3.04 3.48
CA GLU A 191 16.39 3.33 4.26
C GLU A 191 15.60 4.49 3.65
N HIS A 192 16.27 5.58 3.28
CA HIS A 192 15.63 6.74 2.66
C HIS A 192 14.96 6.38 1.33
N MET A 193 15.65 5.67 0.45
CA MET A 193 15.11 5.20 -0.84
C MET A 193 13.86 4.35 -0.63
N HIS A 194 13.91 3.37 0.26
CA HIS A 194 12.79 2.47 0.54
C HIS A 194 11.63 3.16 1.28
N ALA A 195 11.95 4.10 2.19
CA ALA A 195 10.93 4.94 2.84
C ALA A 195 10.11 5.74 1.81
N LEU A 196 10.75 6.19 0.73
CA LEU A 196 10.07 6.90 -0.35
C LEU A 196 9.35 5.92 -1.31
N LYS A 197 10.08 4.95 -1.90
CA LYS A 197 9.56 4.08 -2.95
C LYS A 197 8.38 3.23 -2.48
N THR A 198 8.49 2.63 -1.31
CA THR A 198 7.49 1.69 -0.77
C THR A 198 6.78 2.25 0.45
N GLY A 199 7.54 2.82 1.39
CA GLY A 199 7.05 3.29 2.67
C GLY A 199 6.05 4.43 2.55
N ALA A 200 6.23 5.35 1.60
CA ALA A 200 5.37 6.52 1.46
C ALA A 200 3.89 6.16 1.23
N LEU A 201 3.59 5.19 0.36
CA LEU A 201 2.22 4.74 0.12
C LEU A 201 1.64 3.92 1.27
N ILE A 202 2.46 3.15 1.98
CA ILE A 202 2.05 2.42 3.18
C ILE A 202 1.69 3.43 4.29
N HIS A 203 2.55 4.42 4.52
CA HIS A 203 2.29 5.51 5.46
C HIS A 203 1.02 6.29 5.08
N ALA A 204 0.84 6.63 3.79
CA ALA A 204 -0.33 7.36 3.33
C ALA A 204 -1.63 6.56 3.55
N ALA A 205 -1.62 5.24 3.35
CA ALA A 205 -2.77 4.39 3.62
C ALA A 205 -3.21 4.48 5.10
N VAL A 206 -2.25 4.34 6.02
CA VAL A 206 -2.49 4.47 7.47
C VAL A 206 -2.98 5.89 7.83
N ALA A 207 -2.29 6.92 7.32
CA ALA A 207 -2.63 8.31 7.60
C ALA A 207 -4.01 8.70 7.07
N MET A 208 -4.39 8.25 5.86
CA MET A 208 -5.72 8.51 5.31
C MET A 208 -6.81 7.80 6.11
N GLY A 209 -6.58 6.54 6.55
CA GLY A 209 -7.50 5.87 7.46
C GLY A 209 -7.70 6.64 8.76
N GLY A 210 -6.62 7.15 9.35
CA GLY A 210 -6.68 8.04 10.52
C GLY A 210 -7.50 9.32 10.27
N VAL A 211 -7.31 9.96 9.10
CA VAL A 211 -8.08 11.14 8.69
C VAL A 211 -9.57 10.81 8.54
N CYS A 212 -9.91 9.69 7.91
CA CYS A 212 -11.29 9.25 7.78
C CYS A 212 -11.95 8.98 9.14
N GLY A 213 -11.20 8.43 10.10
CA GLY A 213 -11.64 8.22 11.48
C GLY A 213 -11.65 9.49 12.35
N ASN A 214 -11.23 10.63 11.82
CA ASN A 214 -11.09 11.90 12.58
C ASN A 214 -10.08 11.80 13.74
N ALA A 215 -8.89 11.24 13.48
CA ALA A 215 -7.83 11.08 14.47
C ALA A 215 -7.43 12.41 15.12
N THR A 216 -7.22 12.39 16.42
CA THR A 216 -6.58 13.50 17.15
C THR A 216 -5.14 13.68 16.68
N GLN A 217 -4.50 14.79 17.07
CA GLN A 217 -3.11 15.05 16.73
C GLN A 217 -2.17 13.95 17.30
N GLU A 218 -2.45 13.46 18.49
CA GLU A 218 -1.66 12.41 19.16
C GLU A 218 -1.84 11.06 18.45
N GLU A 219 -3.08 10.68 18.13
CA GLU A 219 -3.38 9.46 17.38
C GLU A 219 -2.76 9.51 15.97
N ALA A 220 -2.85 10.65 15.28
CA ALA A 220 -2.23 10.83 13.97
C ALA A 220 -0.70 10.72 14.02
N ALA A 221 -0.06 11.22 15.09
CA ALA A 221 1.39 11.07 15.29
C ALA A 221 1.77 9.59 15.51
N ALA A 222 1.03 8.87 16.34
CA ALA A 222 1.23 7.43 16.57
C ALA A 222 1.05 6.61 15.30
N LEU A 223 -0.03 6.84 14.55
CA LEU A 223 -0.28 6.22 13.24
C LEU A 223 0.82 6.54 12.22
N SER A 224 1.40 7.75 12.28
CA SER A 224 2.53 8.12 11.43
C SER A 224 3.79 7.31 11.77
N VAL A 225 4.12 7.14 13.05
CA VAL A 225 5.24 6.29 13.49
C VAL A 225 5.01 4.85 13.06
N TYR A 226 3.80 4.32 13.27
CA TYR A 226 3.39 2.99 12.82
C TYR A 226 3.60 2.81 11.31
N GLY A 227 3.05 3.72 10.51
CA GLY A 227 3.10 3.63 9.04
C GLY A 227 4.53 3.66 8.49
N HIS A 228 5.40 4.49 9.05
CA HIS A 228 6.82 4.53 8.66
C HIS A 228 7.55 3.23 9.03
N ALA A 229 7.36 2.75 10.25
CA ALA A 229 8.03 1.54 10.74
C ALA A 229 7.58 0.30 9.95
N VAL A 230 6.27 0.15 9.71
CA VAL A 230 5.70 -0.95 8.91
C VAL A 230 6.15 -0.87 7.45
N GLY A 231 6.21 0.34 6.87
CA GLY A 231 6.68 0.54 5.50
C GLY A 231 8.12 0.11 5.30
N LEU A 232 9.00 0.44 6.25
CA LEU A 232 10.41 0.02 6.21
C LEU A 232 10.55 -1.49 6.49
N ALA A 233 9.84 -2.03 7.48
CA ALA A 233 9.83 -3.46 7.79
C ALA A 233 9.40 -4.30 6.57
N PHE A 234 8.40 -3.82 5.82
CA PHE A 234 7.94 -4.49 4.61
C PHE A 234 9.07 -4.67 3.60
N GLN A 235 9.89 -3.65 3.40
CA GLN A 235 11.00 -3.71 2.45
C GLN A 235 12.16 -4.58 2.97
N VAL A 236 12.51 -4.48 4.26
CA VAL A 236 13.54 -5.36 4.85
C VAL A 236 13.16 -6.83 4.68
N VAL A 237 11.88 -7.16 4.88
CA VAL A 237 11.36 -8.52 4.69
C VAL A 237 11.35 -8.93 3.21
N ASP A 238 11.02 -8.03 2.28
CA ASP A 238 11.08 -8.33 0.86
C ASP A 238 12.53 -8.66 0.43
N ASP A 239 13.55 -7.94 0.94
CA ASP A 239 14.97 -8.21 0.70
C ASP A 239 15.40 -9.58 1.31
N ILE A 240 14.89 -9.92 2.50
CA ILE A 240 15.12 -11.24 3.11
C ILE A 240 14.54 -12.36 2.24
N LEU A 241 13.32 -12.16 1.73
CA LEU A 241 12.63 -13.15 0.90
C LEU A 241 13.31 -13.32 -0.46
N ASP A 242 13.90 -12.27 -1.04
CA ASP A 242 14.62 -12.38 -2.30
C ASP A 242 15.83 -13.31 -2.18
N VAL A 243 16.49 -13.32 -1.02
CA VAL A 243 17.66 -14.20 -0.73
C VAL A 243 17.24 -15.60 -0.27
N THR A 244 16.14 -15.73 0.51
CA THR A 244 15.76 -17.00 1.15
C THR A 244 14.65 -17.75 0.43
N GLY A 245 13.88 -17.06 -0.40
CA GLY A 245 12.68 -17.60 -1.03
C GLY A 245 12.97 -18.46 -2.27
N ASN A 246 12.07 -19.41 -2.53
CA ASN A 246 12.06 -20.16 -3.78
C ASN A 246 11.23 -19.40 -4.84
N THR A 247 11.67 -19.42 -6.10
CA THR A 247 10.98 -18.79 -7.25
C THR A 247 9.49 -19.13 -7.31
N ALA A 248 9.09 -20.34 -6.92
CA ALA A 248 7.69 -20.76 -6.89
C ALA A 248 6.83 -20.05 -5.84
N SER A 249 7.43 -19.61 -4.71
CA SER A 249 6.70 -18.91 -3.63
C SER A 249 6.65 -17.40 -3.80
N LEU A 250 7.61 -16.83 -4.55
CA LEU A 250 7.74 -15.39 -4.77
C LEU A 250 6.85 -14.85 -5.90
N GLY A 251 6.44 -15.70 -6.85
CA GLY A 251 5.70 -15.28 -8.05
C GLY A 251 6.53 -14.39 -9.01
N LYS A 252 7.82 -14.22 -8.72
CA LYS A 252 8.86 -13.56 -9.54
C LYS A 252 10.17 -14.34 -9.40
N THR A 253 11.15 -14.09 -10.26
CA THR A 253 12.47 -14.74 -10.20
C THR A 253 13.17 -14.38 -8.90
N ALA A 254 13.56 -15.38 -8.08
CA ALA A 254 14.36 -15.18 -6.87
C ALA A 254 15.79 -14.74 -7.23
N GLY A 255 16.42 -13.91 -6.37
CA GLY A 255 17.77 -13.40 -6.59
C GLY A 255 17.87 -12.33 -7.69
N LYS A 256 16.76 -11.72 -8.10
CA LYS A 256 16.74 -10.68 -9.14
C LYS A 256 17.56 -9.45 -8.71
N ASP A 257 17.51 -9.08 -7.43
CA ASP A 257 18.24 -7.93 -6.90
C ASP A 257 19.76 -8.16 -6.90
N ALA A 258 20.21 -9.38 -6.56
CA ALA A 258 21.62 -9.76 -6.65
C ALA A 258 22.11 -9.80 -8.11
N LEU A 259 21.30 -10.26 -9.05
CA LEU A 259 21.62 -10.26 -10.48
C LEU A 259 21.65 -8.84 -11.08
N ALA A 260 20.88 -7.91 -10.52
CA ALA A 260 20.82 -6.51 -10.93
C ALA A 260 21.82 -5.62 -10.17
N ASP A 261 22.70 -6.19 -9.32
CA ASP A 261 23.68 -5.47 -8.49
C ASP A 261 23.04 -4.35 -7.64
N LYS A 262 21.81 -4.61 -7.13
CA LYS A 262 21.04 -3.68 -6.28
C LYS A 262 21.47 -3.85 -4.81
N PRO A 263 21.70 -2.75 -4.08
CA PRO A 263 21.97 -2.82 -2.64
C PRO A 263 20.71 -3.24 -1.88
N THR A 264 20.86 -4.20 -0.93
CA THR A 264 19.77 -4.71 -0.08
C THR A 264 20.18 -4.66 1.38
N PHE A 265 19.21 -4.71 2.31
CA PHE A 265 19.51 -4.80 3.75
C PHE A 265 20.33 -6.07 4.07
N VAL A 266 20.03 -7.18 3.40
CA VAL A 266 20.78 -8.42 3.61
C VAL A 266 22.24 -8.28 3.15
N SER A 267 22.51 -7.61 2.03
CA SER A 267 23.87 -7.35 1.56
C SER A 267 24.67 -6.41 2.48
N LEU A 268 23.97 -5.46 3.14
CA LEU A 268 24.60 -4.47 4.01
C LEU A 268 24.89 -5.00 5.43
N MET A 269 23.96 -5.72 6.04
CA MET A 269 24.06 -6.11 7.46
C MET A 269 24.04 -7.62 7.70
N GLY A 270 23.82 -8.42 6.67
CA GLY A 270 23.65 -9.87 6.79
C GLY A 270 22.23 -10.30 7.18
N LEU A 271 21.91 -11.57 6.92
CA LEU A 271 20.55 -12.10 7.04
C LEU A 271 19.99 -12.01 8.47
N ASP A 272 20.77 -12.42 9.48
CA ASP A 272 20.30 -12.46 10.86
C ASP A 272 20.06 -11.05 11.43
N ALA A 273 20.92 -10.09 11.10
CA ALA A 273 20.75 -8.70 11.51
C ALA A 273 19.54 -8.06 10.78
N ALA A 274 19.31 -8.38 9.51
CA ALA A 274 18.13 -7.92 8.77
C ALA A 274 16.83 -8.46 9.39
N LYS A 275 16.78 -9.74 9.81
CA LYS A 275 15.63 -10.31 10.54
C LYS A 275 15.39 -9.63 11.87
N ALA A 276 16.45 -9.39 12.65
CA ALA A 276 16.35 -8.68 13.92
C ALA A 276 15.82 -7.24 13.70
N TYR A 277 16.33 -6.55 12.70
CA TYR A 277 15.91 -5.19 12.35
C TYR A 277 14.43 -5.14 11.93
N ALA A 278 13.95 -6.07 11.10
CA ALA A 278 12.54 -6.16 10.74
C ALA A 278 11.64 -6.36 11.99
N SER A 279 12.07 -7.20 12.91
CA SER A 279 11.34 -7.44 14.17
C SER A 279 11.30 -6.22 15.07
N GLU A 280 12.41 -5.46 15.19
CA GLU A 280 12.47 -4.20 15.93
C GLU A 280 11.53 -3.15 15.35
N LEU A 281 11.49 -3.00 14.03
CA LEU A 281 10.58 -2.08 13.35
C LEU A 281 9.12 -2.41 13.64
N VAL A 282 8.74 -3.68 13.60
CA VAL A 282 7.37 -4.11 13.93
C VAL A 282 7.04 -3.84 15.39
N GLN A 283 7.95 -4.11 16.32
CA GLN A 283 7.74 -3.79 17.73
C GLN A 283 7.57 -2.28 17.96
N ARG A 284 8.39 -1.45 17.32
CA ARG A 284 8.27 0.01 17.36
C ARG A 284 6.91 0.48 16.83
N ALA A 285 6.43 -0.12 15.74
CA ALA A 285 5.12 0.19 15.20
C ALA A 285 4.00 -0.13 16.20
N LYS A 286 4.02 -1.29 16.83
CA LYS A 286 3.00 -1.70 17.80
C LYS A 286 3.01 -0.81 19.04
N LEU A 287 4.19 -0.54 19.60
CA LEU A 287 4.35 0.32 20.78
C LEU A 287 3.77 1.72 20.55
N SER A 288 3.96 2.31 19.38
CA SER A 288 3.42 3.65 19.09
C SER A 288 1.90 3.73 19.18
N LEU A 289 1.19 2.64 18.90
CA LEU A 289 -0.29 2.56 19.02
C LEU A 289 -0.72 2.35 20.48
N ASP A 290 0.01 1.52 21.21
CA ASP A 290 -0.28 1.18 22.60
C ASP A 290 -0.11 2.41 23.51
N GLU A 291 0.92 3.26 23.25
CA GLU A 291 1.21 4.47 24.02
C GLU A 291 0.08 5.50 24.01
N VAL A 292 -0.72 5.57 22.94
CA VAL A 292 -1.85 6.50 22.82
C VAL A 292 -3.21 5.85 23.10
N GLY A 293 -3.21 4.57 23.50
CA GLY A 293 -4.43 3.86 23.89
C GLY A 293 -5.43 3.67 22.75
N LEU A 294 -4.96 3.29 21.56
CA LEU A 294 -5.82 2.89 20.47
C LEU A 294 -6.35 1.47 20.72
N ASP A 295 -7.40 1.36 21.51
CA ASP A 295 -7.91 0.09 22.04
C ASP A 295 -8.34 -0.92 20.96
N ARG A 296 -8.65 -0.47 19.73
CA ARG A 296 -9.05 -1.32 18.61
C ARG A 296 -7.95 -1.45 17.54
N SER A 297 -6.71 -1.54 17.98
CA SER A 297 -5.53 -1.67 17.11
C SER A 297 -5.21 -3.11 16.71
N GLN A 298 -6.04 -4.12 17.07
CA GLN A 298 -5.75 -5.55 16.81
C GLN A 298 -5.53 -5.85 15.33
N ALA A 299 -6.27 -5.17 14.42
CA ALA A 299 -6.07 -5.32 12.98
C ALA A 299 -4.70 -4.77 12.53
N LEU A 300 -4.29 -3.59 13.05
CA LEU A 300 -2.97 -3.01 12.77
C LEU A 300 -1.84 -3.92 13.31
N HIS A 301 -1.99 -4.43 14.55
CA HIS A 301 -1.02 -5.37 15.13
C HIS A 301 -0.90 -6.64 14.28
N ALA A 302 -2.02 -7.23 13.88
CA ALA A 302 -2.03 -8.44 13.05
C ALA A 302 -1.40 -8.21 11.66
N LEU A 303 -1.64 -7.05 11.04
CA LEU A 303 -1.02 -6.68 9.76
C LEU A 303 0.50 -6.49 9.90
N ALA A 304 0.96 -5.88 10.99
CA ALA A 304 2.39 -5.73 11.28
C ALA A 304 3.07 -7.09 11.52
N ASP A 305 2.45 -7.97 12.31
CA ASP A 305 2.96 -9.32 12.58
C ASP A 305 3.06 -10.17 11.30
N GLN A 306 2.09 -10.06 10.40
CA GLN A 306 2.13 -10.75 9.10
C GLN A 306 3.30 -10.36 8.21
N ILE A 307 3.85 -9.15 8.34
CA ILE A 307 5.00 -8.73 7.56
C ILE A 307 6.21 -9.59 7.95
N VAL A 308 6.50 -9.71 9.24
CA VAL A 308 7.65 -10.50 9.72
C VAL A 308 7.41 -12.01 9.57
N ALA A 309 6.18 -12.49 9.76
CA ALA A 309 5.86 -13.90 9.57
C ALA A 309 6.14 -14.44 8.16
N ARG A 310 6.30 -13.57 7.16
CA ARG A 310 6.70 -13.94 5.79
C ARG A 310 8.18 -14.34 5.68
N SER A 311 9.02 -13.94 6.62
CA SER A 311 10.48 -14.20 6.62
C SER A 311 10.90 -15.47 7.36
N HIS A 312 9.91 -16.24 7.86
CA HIS A 312 10.10 -17.51 8.58
C HIS A 312 9.42 -18.69 7.79
#